data_caf332030c5b51806f8f9c921971366f
#
_entry.id   caf332030c5b51806f8f9c921971366f
#
_cell.length_a   1.000
_cell.length_b   1.000
_cell.length_c   1.000
_cell.angle_alpha   90.00
_cell.angle_beta   90.00
_cell.angle_gamma   90.00
#
_symmetry.space_group_name_H-M   'P 1'
#
loop_
_entity.id
_entity.type
_entity.pdbx_description
1 polymer ?
#
loop_
_entity_poly.entity_id
_entity_poly.type
_entity_poly.pdbx_seq_one_letter_code
_entity_poly.pdbx_strand_id
1 'polypeptide(L)'
;MDAYSIIKNDINSFIRTWLKTGIIVNPQTGSDFFSSPTCIKSKHEFFQNEKEFVSNFAKTYESNKYFCALSDGSCFQISYSFEQKSKRKIYLSNASLCYLPCVTEGEFKNDYVRFDYDTCNPNFFHPSAHLHIGFKGKLRLPTNEVMLFSEFFKLIMYLYYPKRTHFKTHLNNYFYP
;
A
#
# COMPACT_ATOMS: atom_id res chain seq x y z
N MET A 1 -5.68 3.19 21.75
CA MET A 1 -5.56 2.05 20.81
C MET A 1 -4.11 2.00 20.37
N ASP A 2 -3.48 0.83 20.30
CA ASP A 2 -2.10 0.72 19.82
C ASP A 2 -2.03 0.76 18.27
N ALA A 3 -0.82 1.01 17.74
CA ALA A 3 -0.61 1.17 16.30
C ALA A 3 -1.02 -0.06 15.47
N TYR A 4 -0.77 -1.26 15.99
CA TYR A 4 -1.18 -2.50 15.34
C TYR A 4 -2.70 -2.60 15.18
N SER A 5 -3.44 -2.31 16.25
CA SER A 5 -4.90 -2.35 16.23
C SER A 5 -5.51 -1.31 15.27
N ILE A 6 -4.92 -0.11 15.21
CA ILE A 6 -5.36 0.94 14.28
C ILE A 6 -5.21 0.47 12.84
N ILE A 7 -4.02 -0.01 12.46
CA ILE A 7 -3.72 -0.46 11.10
C ILE A 7 -4.53 -1.70 10.73
N LYS A 8 -4.67 -2.67 11.63
CA LYS A 8 -5.51 -3.85 11.41
C LYS A 8 -6.97 -3.48 11.17
N ASN A 9 -7.51 -2.53 11.92
CA ASN A 9 -8.88 -2.06 11.76
C ASN A 9 -9.08 -1.31 10.43
N ASP A 10 -8.10 -0.47 10.02
CA ASP A 10 -8.10 0.21 8.74
C ASP A 10 -8.17 -0.79 7.59
N ILE A 11 -7.29 -1.79 7.58
CA ILE A 11 -7.24 -2.85 6.56
C ILE A 11 -8.55 -3.64 6.50
N ASN A 12 -9.08 -4.06 7.65
CA ASN A 12 -10.34 -4.80 7.69
C ASN A 12 -11.54 -3.97 7.20
N SER A 13 -11.59 -2.70 7.58
CA SER A 13 -12.61 -1.76 7.12
C SER A 13 -12.50 -1.53 5.60
N PHE A 14 -11.28 -1.33 5.12
CA PHE A 14 -10.99 -1.21 3.69
C PHE A 14 -11.50 -2.42 2.89
N ILE A 15 -11.14 -3.64 3.30
CA ILE A 15 -11.57 -4.85 2.61
C ILE A 15 -13.10 -4.95 2.57
N ARG A 16 -13.79 -4.72 3.70
CA ARG A 16 -15.26 -4.78 3.79
C ARG A 16 -15.92 -3.76 2.86
N THR A 17 -15.35 -2.57 2.75
CA THR A 17 -15.90 -1.48 1.94
C THR A 17 -15.70 -1.73 0.45
N TRP A 18 -14.47 -2.07 0.05
CA TRP A 18 -14.10 -2.06 -1.36
C TRP A 18 -14.29 -3.39 -2.09
N LEU A 19 -14.29 -4.52 -1.38
CA LEU A 19 -14.55 -5.82 -1.99
C LEU A 19 -15.95 -5.88 -2.62
N LYS A 20 -16.95 -5.29 -1.96
CA LYS A 20 -18.34 -5.25 -2.45
C LYS A 20 -18.52 -4.42 -3.72
N THR A 21 -17.59 -3.51 -4.01
CA THR A 21 -17.65 -2.65 -5.20
C THR A 21 -17.12 -3.34 -6.47
N GLY A 22 -16.44 -4.49 -6.33
CA GLY A 22 -15.74 -5.15 -7.44
C GLY A 22 -14.51 -4.39 -7.95
N ILE A 23 -14.11 -3.30 -7.29
CA ILE A 23 -12.92 -2.52 -7.65
C ILE A 23 -11.66 -3.25 -7.23
N ILE A 24 -11.66 -3.79 -6.00
CA ILE A 24 -10.60 -4.69 -5.55
C ILE A 24 -11.03 -6.15 -5.73
N VAL A 25 -10.05 -6.98 -6.08
CA VAL A 25 -10.21 -8.42 -6.25
C VAL A 25 -9.15 -9.17 -5.44
N ASN A 26 -9.48 -10.38 -5.03
CA ASN A 26 -8.58 -11.30 -4.34
C ASN A 26 -7.76 -10.67 -3.18
N PRO A 27 -8.39 -9.95 -2.22
CA PRO A 27 -7.65 -9.42 -1.08
C PRO A 27 -7.13 -10.58 -0.23
N GLN A 28 -5.91 -10.45 0.26
CA GLN A 28 -5.40 -11.37 1.27
C GLN A 28 -6.19 -11.17 2.56
N THR A 29 -6.92 -12.21 2.93
CA THR A 29 -7.68 -12.25 4.18
C THR A 29 -7.34 -13.56 4.87
N GLY A 30 -6.97 -13.54 6.12
CA GLY A 30 -6.78 -14.77 6.84
C GLY A 30 -5.88 -14.64 8.07
N SER A 31 -5.84 -15.70 8.85
CA SER A 31 -5.04 -15.80 10.06
C SER A 31 -3.55 -15.53 9.78
N ASP A 32 -3.05 -15.99 8.64
CA ASP A 32 -1.63 -15.87 8.30
C ASP A 32 -1.18 -14.42 8.04
N PHE A 33 -2.08 -13.58 7.48
CA PHE A 33 -1.79 -12.17 7.23
C PHE A 33 -1.67 -11.35 8.51
N PHE A 34 -2.42 -11.71 9.56
CA PHE A 34 -2.42 -11.07 10.88
C PHE A 34 -1.81 -11.97 11.97
N SER A 35 -1.05 -12.99 11.61
CA SER A 35 -0.56 -14.01 12.55
C SER A 35 0.51 -13.48 13.51
N SER A 36 1.25 -12.44 13.11
CA SER A 36 2.30 -11.87 13.93
C SER A 36 1.87 -10.54 14.55
N PRO A 37 2.03 -10.34 15.87
CA PRO A 37 1.81 -9.03 16.50
C PRO A 37 2.90 -8.01 16.14
N THR A 38 3.98 -8.45 15.51
CA THR A 38 5.14 -7.61 15.16
C THR A 38 5.15 -7.19 13.70
N CYS A 39 4.33 -7.79 12.83
CA CYS A 39 4.23 -7.35 11.45
C CYS A 39 2.89 -7.69 10.80
N ILE A 40 2.49 -6.88 9.84
CA ILE A 40 1.41 -7.11 8.88
C ILE A 40 2.03 -6.92 7.51
N LYS A 41 2.14 -7.96 6.69
CA LYS A 41 2.77 -7.85 5.36
C LYS A 41 2.16 -8.80 4.34
N SER A 42 2.11 -8.35 3.09
CA SER A 42 1.90 -9.22 1.94
C SER A 42 3.07 -10.19 1.77
N LYS A 43 2.84 -11.35 1.13
CA LYS A 43 3.81 -12.45 1.02
C LYS A 43 5.02 -12.16 0.13
N HIS A 44 5.21 -10.92 -0.31
CA HIS A 44 6.26 -10.60 -1.27
C HIS A 44 7.23 -9.54 -0.77
N GLU A 45 8.49 -9.68 -1.20
CA GLU A 45 9.49 -8.64 -1.06
C GLU A 45 9.23 -7.51 -2.07
N PHE A 46 9.55 -6.27 -1.67
CA PHE A 46 9.38 -5.11 -2.54
C PHE A 46 10.44 -5.11 -3.64
N PHE A 47 10.04 -4.80 -4.86
CA PHE A 47 10.96 -4.68 -5.98
C PHE A 47 11.87 -3.48 -5.82
N GLN A 48 13.15 -3.68 -6.11
CA GLN A 48 14.16 -2.63 -5.98
C GLN A 48 14.29 -1.78 -7.25
N ASN A 49 13.90 -2.31 -8.39
CA ASN A 49 14.02 -1.62 -9.67
C ASN A 49 12.99 -2.09 -10.70
N GLU A 50 12.83 -1.29 -11.76
CA GLU A 50 11.88 -1.51 -12.85
C GLU A 50 12.06 -2.86 -13.56
N LYS A 51 13.30 -3.25 -13.88
CA LYS A 51 13.59 -4.49 -14.60
C LYS A 51 13.20 -5.72 -13.79
N GLU A 52 13.48 -5.70 -12.50
CA GLU A 52 13.09 -6.76 -11.58
C GLU A 52 11.56 -6.86 -11.49
N PHE A 53 10.87 -5.72 -11.41
CA PHE A 53 9.42 -5.70 -11.39
C PHE A 53 8.83 -6.26 -12.66
N VAL A 54 9.23 -5.78 -13.85
CA VAL A 54 8.70 -6.28 -15.14
C VAL A 54 8.94 -7.77 -15.31
N SER A 55 10.15 -8.25 -14.99
CA SER A 55 10.48 -9.66 -15.15
C SER A 55 9.73 -10.60 -14.20
N ASN A 56 9.29 -10.09 -13.04
CA ASN A 56 8.62 -10.89 -12.02
C ASN A 56 7.12 -10.59 -11.89
N PHE A 57 6.58 -9.60 -12.63
CA PHE A 57 5.19 -9.17 -12.47
C PHE A 57 4.20 -10.33 -12.64
N ALA A 58 4.29 -11.10 -13.74
CA ALA A 58 3.42 -12.23 -13.98
C ALA A 58 3.50 -13.28 -12.86
N LYS A 59 4.72 -13.63 -12.42
CA LYS A 59 4.94 -14.57 -11.31
C LYS A 59 4.36 -14.06 -10.00
N THR A 60 4.45 -12.75 -9.75
CA THR A 60 3.90 -12.12 -8.56
C THR A 60 2.39 -12.19 -8.56
N TYR A 61 1.78 -11.88 -9.71
CA TYR A 61 0.34 -11.92 -9.89
C TYR A 61 -0.21 -13.35 -9.77
N GLU A 62 0.36 -14.31 -10.49
CA GLU A 62 -0.04 -15.73 -10.46
C GLU A 62 0.11 -16.36 -9.08
N SER A 63 1.13 -16.00 -8.32
CA SER A 63 1.39 -16.56 -6.99
C SER A 63 0.64 -15.85 -5.85
N ASN A 64 -0.25 -14.88 -6.14
CA ASN A 64 -0.99 -14.10 -5.15
C ASN A 64 -0.08 -13.46 -4.09
N LYS A 65 1.10 -12.97 -4.49
CA LYS A 65 2.07 -12.35 -3.57
C LYS A 65 1.79 -10.88 -3.28
N TYR A 66 0.67 -10.36 -3.68
CA TYR A 66 0.19 -9.01 -3.41
C TYR A 66 -0.86 -9.01 -2.29
N PHE A 67 -1.15 -7.85 -1.72
CA PHE A 67 -2.20 -7.70 -0.72
C PHE A 67 -3.60 -7.75 -1.36
N CYS A 68 -3.83 -6.95 -2.41
CA CYS A 68 -5.03 -6.99 -3.23
C CYS A 68 -4.71 -6.49 -4.64
N ALA A 69 -5.52 -6.87 -5.61
CA ALA A 69 -5.44 -6.38 -6.97
C ALA A 69 -6.63 -5.49 -7.32
N LEU A 70 -6.47 -4.66 -8.34
CA LEU A 70 -7.55 -3.95 -9.02
C LEU A 70 -8.04 -4.77 -10.21
N SER A 71 -9.24 -4.46 -10.67
CA SER A 71 -9.86 -5.16 -11.81
C SER A 71 -9.12 -4.99 -13.14
N ASP A 72 -8.16 -4.06 -13.24
CA ASP A 72 -7.29 -3.86 -14.41
C ASP A 72 -5.96 -4.63 -14.32
N GLY A 73 -5.74 -5.39 -13.27
CA GLY A 73 -4.51 -6.15 -13.05
C GLY A 73 -3.43 -5.41 -12.26
N SER A 74 -3.60 -4.13 -11.96
CA SER A 74 -2.73 -3.44 -11.00
C SER A 74 -2.87 -4.03 -9.60
N CYS A 75 -1.84 -3.98 -8.77
CA CYS A 75 -1.94 -4.55 -7.43
C CYS A 75 -1.23 -3.73 -6.36
N PHE A 76 -1.51 -4.07 -5.12
CA PHE A 76 -0.93 -3.42 -3.94
C PHE A 76 -0.15 -4.41 -3.10
N GLN A 77 0.98 -3.94 -2.59
CA GLN A 77 1.74 -4.64 -1.55
C GLN A 77 1.80 -3.77 -0.31
N ILE A 78 1.79 -4.41 0.85
CA ILE A 78 1.87 -3.71 2.13
C ILE A 78 2.86 -4.40 3.05
N SER A 79 3.54 -3.61 3.85
CA SER A 79 4.36 -4.07 4.96
C SER A 79 4.29 -3.04 6.08
N TYR A 80 3.93 -3.49 7.28
CA TYR A 80 4.00 -2.71 8.51
C TYR A 80 4.76 -3.54 9.55
N SER A 81 5.78 -2.96 10.14
CA SER A 81 6.57 -3.56 11.21
C SER A 81 6.35 -2.81 12.51
N PHE A 82 6.28 -3.54 13.61
CA PHE A 82 5.96 -2.99 14.91
C PHE A 82 7.01 -3.38 15.95
N GLU A 83 7.28 -2.47 16.86
CA GLU A 83 8.11 -2.70 18.04
C GLU A 83 7.27 -2.66 19.32
N GLN A 84 7.46 -3.65 20.14
CA GLN A 84 6.84 -3.70 21.45
C GLN A 84 7.79 -3.12 22.51
N LYS A 85 7.57 -1.85 22.90
CA LYS A 85 8.40 -1.20 23.94
C LYS A 85 7.96 -1.50 25.37
N SER A 86 6.75 -2.06 25.55
CA SER A 86 6.27 -2.57 26.84
C SER A 86 5.12 -3.55 26.62
N LYS A 87 4.69 -4.27 27.67
CA LYS A 87 3.55 -5.21 27.57
C LYS A 87 2.25 -4.62 27.02
N ARG A 88 2.11 -3.28 27.02
CA ARG A 88 0.86 -2.59 26.61
C ARG A 88 1.02 -1.60 25.47
N LYS A 89 2.24 -1.37 24.97
CA LYS A 89 2.49 -0.34 23.95
C LYS A 89 3.23 -0.91 22.74
N ILE A 90 2.52 -0.99 21.62
CA ILE A 90 3.04 -1.40 20.33
C ILE A 90 3.11 -0.15 19.45
N TYR A 91 4.28 0.13 18.92
CA TYR A 91 4.58 1.29 18.07
C TYR A 91 4.88 0.81 16.66
N LEU A 92 4.52 1.61 15.66
CA LEU A 92 4.96 1.39 14.30
C LEU A 92 6.43 1.78 14.18
N SER A 93 7.27 0.86 13.72
CA SER A 93 8.69 1.12 13.47
C SER A 93 8.98 1.36 12.00
N ASN A 94 8.27 0.67 11.11
CA ASN A 94 8.45 0.79 9.67
C ASN A 94 7.13 0.53 8.94
N ALA A 95 6.91 1.21 7.82
CA ALA A 95 5.84 0.90 6.89
C ALA A 95 6.32 1.07 5.45
N SER A 96 5.84 0.20 4.56
CA SER A 96 6.00 0.37 3.13
C SER A 96 4.71 -0.06 2.43
N LEU A 97 4.15 0.83 1.62
CA LEU A 97 2.93 0.64 0.85
C LEU A 97 3.28 0.84 -0.61
N CYS A 98 3.04 -0.16 -1.45
CA CYS A 98 3.35 -0.11 -2.87
C CYS A 98 2.11 -0.25 -3.72
N TYR A 99 1.99 0.62 -4.72
CA TYR A 99 1.15 0.42 -5.89
C TYR A 99 2.01 -0.06 -7.05
N LEU A 100 1.66 -1.22 -7.57
CA LEU A 100 2.30 -1.87 -8.71
C LEU A 100 1.37 -1.73 -9.90
N PRO A 101 1.69 -0.88 -10.89
CA PRO A 101 0.85 -0.69 -12.06
C PRO A 101 0.79 -1.97 -12.90
N CYS A 102 -0.32 -2.16 -13.60
CA CYS A 102 -0.44 -3.24 -14.58
C CYS A 102 0.59 -3.06 -15.70
N VAL A 103 1.25 -4.16 -16.05
CA VAL A 103 2.17 -4.22 -17.18
C VAL A 103 1.44 -4.84 -18.38
N THR A 104 1.36 -4.12 -19.48
CA THR A 104 0.75 -4.59 -20.74
C THR A 104 1.77 -4.37 -21.86
N GLU A 105 2.08 -5.42 -22.62
CA GLU A 105 3.04 -5.37 -23.74
C GLU A 105 4.44 -4.82 -23.35
N GLY A 106 4.86 -5.08 -22.09
CA GLY A 106 6.14 -4.60 -21.56
C GLY A 106 6.14 -3.14 -21.07
N GLU A 107 5.00 -2.46 -21.16
CA GLU A 107 4.85 -1.07 -20.72
C GLU A 107 3.95 -0.96 -19.51
N PHE A 108 4.21 0.05 -18.68
CA PHE A 108 3.37 0.37 -17.53
C PHE A 108 2.20 1.24 -17.96
N LYS A 109 1.01 0.93 -17.44
CA LYS A 109 -0.16 1.80 -17.61
C LYS A 109 -0.07 3.08 -16.80
N ASN A 110 0.62 3.04 -15.66
CA ASN A 110 0.75 4.13 -14.70
C ASN A 110 2.14 4.07 -14.08
N ASP A 111 2.52 5.10 -13.33
CA ASP A 111 3.75 5.08 -12.57
C ASP A 111 3.64 4.18 -11.33
N TYR A 112 4.76 3.55 -10.97
CA TYR A 112 4.95 2.94 -9.66
C TYR A 112 4.89 4.01 -8.58
N VAL A 113 4.17 3.73 -7.49
CA VAL A 113 4.13 4.61 -6.32
C VAL A 113 4.41 3.80 -5.07
N ARG A 114 5.29 4.33 -4.21
CA ARG A 114 5.60 3.72 -2.92
C ARG A 114 5.62 4.78 -1.84
N PHE A 115 4.93 4.51 -0.75
CA PHE A 115 5.06 5.23 0.51
C PHE A 115 5.97 4.43 1.43
N ASP A 116 6.94 5.11 2.03
CA ASP A 116 7.81 4.55 3.06
C ASP A 116 7.73 5.38 4.33
N TYR A 117 7.69 4.69 5.46
CA TYR A 117 7.91 5.25 6.79
C TYR A 117 9.01 4.45 7.48
N ASP A 118 10.05 5.13 7.92
CA ASP A 118 11.17 4.54 8.64
C ASP A 118 11.64 5.52 9.73
N THR A 119 11.68 5.03 10.95
CA THR A 119 12.19 5.81 12.10
C THR A 119 13.69 5.73 12.26
N CYS A 120 14.37 4.86 11.50
CA CYS A 120 15.82 4.68 11.56
C CYS A 120 16.52 5.74 10.71
N ASN A 121 17.25 6.66 11.36
CA ASN A 121 18.11 7.63 10.70
C ASN A 121 17.44 8.61 9.71
N PRO A 122 16.36 9.29 10.08
CA PRO A 122 15.79 10.32 9.24
C PRO A 122 16.78 11.47 9.06
N ASN A 123 16.85 12.02 7.84
CA ASN A 123 17.63 13.22 7.53
C ASN A 123 16.92 14.04 6.46
N PHE A 124 17.47 15.21 6.10
CA PHE A 124 16.87 16.10 5.13
C PHE A 124 16.61 15.43 3.75
N PHE A 125 17.51 14.56 3.31
CA PHE A 125 17.40 13.84 2.03
C PHE A 125 16.63 12.53 2.15
N HIS A 126 16.37 12.05 3.37
CA HIS A 126 15.63 10.84 3.67
C HIS A 126 14.67 11.09 4.84
N PRO A 127 13.55 11.78 4.59
CA PRO A 127 12.53 12.03 5.62
C PRO A 127 11.96 10.72 6.15
N SER A 128 11.53 10.71 7.42
CA SER A 128 10.93 9.52 8.05
C SER A 128 9.72 8.99 7.30
N ALA A 129 8.91 9.88 6.74
CA ALA A 129 7.74 9.55 5.94
C ALA A 129 7.83 10.22 4.58
N HIS A 130 7.74 9.46 3.50
CA HIS A 130 7.86 9.99 2.15
C HIS A 130 7.25 9.11 1.08
N LEU A 131 6.91 9.73 -0.06
CA LEU A 131 6.44 9.06 -1.27
C LEU A 131 7.54 9.00 -2.32
N HIS A 132 7.62 7.88 -3.00
CA HIS A 132 8.35 7.71 -4.26
C HIS A 132 7.35 7.58 -5.41
N ILE A 133 7.61 8.28 -6.51
CA ILE A 133 6.84 8.17 -7.75
C ILE A 133 7.77 7.76 -8.87
N GLY A 134 7.42 6.67 -9.57
CA GLY A 134 8.23 6.05 -10.62
C GLY A 134 9.43 5.26 -10.09
N PHE A 135 9.86 4.24 -10.82
CA PHE A 135 11.03 3.41 -10.44
C PHE A 135 12.36 4.16 -10.51
N LYS A 136 12.46 5.15 -11.39
CA LYS A 136 13.65 6.01 -11.51
C LYS A 136 13.65 7.12 -10.48
N GLY A 137 12.65 7.17 -9.62
CA GLY A 137 12.37 8.27 -8.72
C GLY A 137 13.48 8.52 -7.71
N LYS A 138 14.39 9.42 -8.07
CA LYS A 138 15.21 10.13 -7.08
C LYS A 138 14.36 11.12 -6.27
N LEU A 139 13.13 11.39 -6.73
CA LEU A 139 12.23 12.32 -6.08
C LEU A 139 11.55 11.61 -4.90
N ARG A 140 11.85 12.09 -3.72
CA ARG A 140 11.17 11.74 -2.47
C ARG A 140 10.33 12.92 -2.04
N LEU A 141 9.03 12.74 -2.01
CA LEU A 141 8.10 13.76 -1.55
C LEU A 141 7.83 13.51 -0.06
N PRO A 142 8.33 14.37 0.85
CA PRO A 142 8.10 14.20 2.26
C PRO A 142 6.60 14.27 2.56
N THR A 143 6.15 13.47 3.50
CA THR A 143 4.80 13.50 4.05
C THR A 143 4.87 13.83 5.54
N ASN A 144 3.85 14.49 6.06
CA ASN A 144 3.88 14.93 7.46
C ASN A 144 3.53 13.82 8.45
N GLU A 145 2.88 12.74 7.96
CA GLU A 145 2.33 11.69 8.82
C GLU A 145 2.50 10.32 8.19
N VAL A 146 2.35 9.29 9.04
CA VAL A 146 2.25 7.90 8.62
C VAL A 146 0.94 7.71 7.86
N MET A 147 1.03 7.16 6.67
CA MET A 147 -0.14 6.90 5.83
C MET A 147 -0.75 5.54 6.15
N LEU A 148 -2.05 5.50 6.39
CA LEU A 148 -2.82 4.26 6.44
C LEU A 148 -3.02 3.68 5.04
N PHE A 149 -3.28 2.37 4.94
CA PHE A 149 -3.49 1.76 3.63
C PHE A 149 -4.70 2.35 2.89
N SER A 150 -5.80 2.62 3.59
CA SER A 150 -6.99 3.23 3.00
C SER A 150 -6.73 4.63 2.42
N GLU A 151 -5.83 5.40 3.02
CA GLU A 151 -5.41 6.72 2.54
C GLU A 151 -4.50 6.60 1.31
N PHE A 152 -3.52 5.68 1.36
CA PHE A 152 -2.67 5.37 0.22
C PHE A 152 -3.49 4.91 -1.00
N PHE A 153 -4.45 4.02 -0.78
CA PHE A 153 -5.36 3.57 -1.82
C PHE A 153 -6.13 4.74 -2.44
N LYS A 154 -6.71 5.63 -1.62
CA LYS A 154 -7.42 6.83 -2.12
C LYS A 154 -6.51 7.73 -2.96
N LEU A 155 -5.26 7.94 -2.53
CA LEU A 155 -4.27 8.69 -3.29
C LEU A 155 -4.05 8.08 -4.67
N ILE A 156 -3.81 6.77 -4.76
CA ILE A 156 -3.63 6.06 -6.03
C ILE A 156 -4.86 6.19 -6.93
N MET A 157 -6.04 6.07 -6.35
CA MET A 157 -7.27 6.19 -7.12
C MET A 157 -7.48 7.61 -7.63
N TYR A 158 -7.13 8.63 -6.85
CA TYR A 158 -7.16 10.01 -7.29
C TYR A 158 -6.17 10.29 -8.44
N LEU A 159 -4.96 9.76 -8.35
CA LEU A 159 -3.91 9.98 -9.34
C LEU A 159 -4.21 9.29 -10.69
N TYR A 160 -4.65 8.03 -10.65
CA TYR A 160 -4.68 7.19 -11.85
C TYR A 160 -6.07 6.76 -12.31
N TYR A 161 -7.09 6.91 -11.47
CA TYR A 161 -8.45 6.46 -11.78
C TYR A 161 -9.54 7.54 -11.61
N PRO A 162 -9.29 8.81 -11.98
CA PRO A 162 -10.20 9.93 -11.69
C PRO A 162 -11.56 9.81 -12.39
N LYS A 163 -11.67 8.99 -13.44
CA LYS A 163 -12.90 8.84 -14.25
C LYS A 163 -13.80 7.68 -13.81
N ARG A 164 -13.41 6.87 -12.83
CA ARG A 164 -14.29 5.80 -12.33
C ARG A 164 -15.40 6.41 -11.49
N THR A 165 -16.61 6.41 -12.06
CA THR A 165 -17.81 7.07 -11.48
C THR A 165 -18.13 6.63 -10.05
N HIS A 166 -17.89 5.36 -9.71
CA HIS A 166 -18.04 4.84 -8.35
C HIS A 166 -17.10 5.50 -7.34
N PHE A 167 -15.96 6.01 -7.79
CA PHE A 167 -15.02 6.75 -6.97
C PHE A 167 -15.52 8.13 -6.60
N LYS A 168 -16.13 8.85 -7.54
CA LYS A 168 -16.66 10.21 -7.27
C LYS A 168 -17.69 10.18 -6.14
N THR A 169 -18.57 9.18 -6.13
CA THR A 169 -19.61 9.07 -5.09
C THR A 169 -19.02 8.77 -3.71
N HIS A 170 -18.03 7.86 -3.63
CA HIS A 170 -17.39 7.54 -2.36
C HIS A 170 -16.42 8.61 -1.87
N LEU A 171 -15.65 9.24 -2.76
CA LEU A 171 -14.76 10.34 -2.39
C LEU A 171 -15.54 11.58 -1.97
N ASN A 172 -16.64 11.94 -2.66
CA ASN A 172 -17.48 13.07 -2.27
C ASN A 172 -18.04 12.92 -0.85
N ASN A 173 -18.40 11.70 -0.43
CA ASN A 173 -18.88 11.46 0.94
C ASN A 173 -17.79 11.57 2.02
N TYR A 174 -16.49 11.57 1.63
CA TYR A 174 -15.37 11.66 2.58
C TYR A 174 -14.64 13.01 2.55
N PHE A 175 -14.66 13.72 1.42
CA PHE A 175 -13.95 14.99 1.26
C PHE A 175 -14.86 16.23 1.27
N TYR A 176 -16.17 16.03 1.16
CA TYR A 176 -17.18 17.10 1.23
C TYR A 176 -18.29 16.63 2.19
N PRO A 177 -18.12 16.86 3.51
CA PRO A 177 -19.17 16.60 4.50
C PRO A 177 -20.37 17.52 4.27
#